data_67ce46219dd35733a2b537a9a15e7da2
#
_entry.id   67ce46219dd35733a2b537a9a15e7da2
#
_cell.length_a   1.000
_cell.length_b   1.000
_cell.length_c   1.000
_cell.angle_alpha   90.00
_cell.angle_beta   90.00
_cell.angle_gamma   90.00
#
_symmetry.space_group_name_H-M   'P 1'
#
loop_
_entity.id
_entity.type
_entity.pdbx_description
1 polymer ?
#
loop_
_entity_poly.entity_id
_entity_poly.type
_entity_poly.pdbx_seq_one_letter_code
_entity_poly.pdbx_strand_id
1 'polypeptide(L)'
;MYRLEGYVTVYLYVDTIVEFMLLTPHQREKIDLGNDQEFYISPRFVTHVDKGFIDQLTNLYQERLQPKTRVLDLMSSWVSHLPDDLEFDHVEGHGMNQEELAKNPRLDHYFVQNLNENPKLPLKDHDFDAVLITVSVQYLQYPEAIFSEIDRILKPGGMVIISFSNRMFYQKAISAWREGTDAVRIQLVKNYFMSTSGFTKPEVVMNVSSFPSFLQMLGMIGADPFYAVISTKLSS
;
A
#
# COMPACT_ATOMS: atom_id res chain seq x y z
N MET A 1 58.95 -1.00 46.33
CA MET A 1 58.05 -2.10 45.91
C MET A 1 56.63 -1.56 45.90
N TYR A 2 56.23 -0.97 44.78
CA TYR A 2 54.89 -0.42 44.60
C TYR A 2 54.06 -1.35 43.67
N ARG A 3 52.98 -1.83 44.23
CA ARG A 3 52.05 -2.73 43.54
C ARG A 3 51.05 -1.82 42.81
N LEU A 4 51.04 -1.86 41.47
CA LEU A 4 49.99 -1.23 40.65
C LEU A 4 48.82 -2.17 40.57
N GLU A 5 47.70 -1.79 41.17
CA GLU A 5 46.41 -2.44 40.97
C GLU A 5 45.85 -2.04 39.64
N GLY A 6 45.63 -3.05 38.75
CA GLY A 6 45.04 -2.86 37.45
C GLY A 6 43.53 -2.72 37.54
N TYR A 7 42.99 -1.57 37.11
CA TYR A 7 41.56 -1.40 36.89
C TYR A 7 41.20 -2.00 35.54
N VAL A 8 40.40 -3.05 35.57
CA VAL A 8 39.73 -3.58 34.37
C VAL A 8 38.52 -2.73 34.08
N THR A 9 38.59 -1.89 33.07
CA THR A 9 37.43 -1.15 32.59
C THR A 9 36.55 -2.07 31.74
N VAL A 10 35.45 -2.52 32.31
CA VAL A 10 34.42 -3.29 31.58
C VAL A 10 33.58 -2.31 30.81
N TYR A 11 33.73 -2.26 29.49
CA TYR A 11 32.81 -1.55 28.62
C TYR A 11 31.53 -2.40 28.47
N LEU A 12 30.49 -2.01 29.17
CA LEU A 12 29.14 -2.52 28.89
C LEU A 12 28.66 -1.88 27.59
N TYR A 13 28.72 -2.61 26.50
CA TYR A 13 27.97 -2.29 25.31
C TYR A 13 26.49 -2.52 25.63
N VAL A 14 25.77 -1.45 25.88
CA VAL A 14 24.31 -1.48 25.86
C VAL A 14 23.93 -1.50 24.39
N ASP A 15 23.65 -2.70 23.85
CA ASP A 15 22.98 -2.85 22.57
C ASP A 15 21.58 -2.24 22.69
N THR A 16 21.51 -0.93 22.49
CA THR A 16 20.24 -0.27 22.26
C THR A 16 19.82 -0.69 20.86
N ILE A 17 18.93 -1.69 20.76
CA ILE A 17 18.20 -1.96 19.54
C ILE A 17 17.41 -0.68 19.26
N VAL A 18 17.93 0.19 18.42
CA VAL A 18 17.17 1.29 17.84
C VAL A 18 16.19 0.62 16.89
N GLU A 19 15.01 0.30 17.41
CA GLU A 19 13.89 -0.14 16.58
C GLU A 19 13.64 0.97 15.55
N PHE A 20 14.00 0.70 14.31
CA PHE A 20 13.89 1.69 13.23
C PHE A 20 12.42 1.88 12.92
N MET A 21 11.77 2.82 13.65
CA MET A 21 10.38 3.16 13.42
C MET A 21 10.25 3.85 12.07
N LEU A 22 9.60 3.19 11.12
CA LEU A 22 9.36 3.70 9.76
C LEU A 22 8.56 5.01 9.78
N LEU A 23 7.58 5.11 10.68
CA LEU A 23 6.76 6.29 10.93
C LEU A 23 6.78 6.64 12.41
N THR A 24 6.92 7.93 12.73
CA THR A 24 6.74 8.41 14.10
C THR A 24 5.27 8.28 14.54
N PRO A 25 4.96 8.29 15.85
CA PRO A 25 3.58 8.27 16.32
C PRO A 25 2.71 9.37 15.68
N HIS A 26 3.22 10.61 15.59
CA HIS A 26 2.51 11.71 14.94
C HIS A 26 2.22 11.45 13.46
N GLN A 27 3.15 10.87 12.73
CA GLN A 27 2.98 10.53 11.31
C GLN A 27 1.89 9.49 11.05
N ARG A 28 1.57 8.65 12.05
CA ARG A 28 0.51 7.63 12.01
C ARG A 28 -0.88 8.18 12.34
N GLU A 29 -0.97 9.40 12.86
CA GLU A 29 -2.23 9.96 13.33
C GLU A 29 -3.21 10.25 12.20
N LYS A 30 -4.47 9.93 12.44
CA LYS A 30 -5.63 10.34 11.64
C LYS A 30 -6.31 11.52 12.30
N ILE A 31 -7.07 12.32 11.56
CA ILE A 31 -7.92 13.37 12.17
C ILE A 31 -9.13 12.72 12.83
N ASP A 32 -9.79 11.81 12.11
CA ASP A 32 -10.88 11.01 12.65
C ASP A 32 -10.32 9.75 13.32
N LEU A 33 -10.33 9.75 14.64
CA LEU A 33 -9.90 8.64 15.50
C LEU A 33 -11.00 7.60 15.75
N GLY A 34 -12.21 7.83 15.20
CA GLY A 34 -13.30 6.87 15.29
C GLY A 34 -12.98 5.56 14.61
N ASN A 35 -13.73 4.52 14.97
CA ASN A 35 -13.55 3.17 14.42
C ASN A 35 -13.65 3.19 12.90
N ASP A 36 -12.61 2.66 12.22
CA ASP A 36 -12.59 2.59 10.76
C ASP A 36 -13.73 1.70 10.22
N GLN A 37 -14.13 0.64 10.93
CA GLN A 37 -15.25 -0.21 10.51
C GLN A 37 -16.57 0.58 10.46
N GLU A 38 -16.81 1.47 11.42
CA GLU A 38 -18.01 2.33 11.40
C GLU A 38 -17.99 3.31 10.24
N PHE A 39 -16.82 3.85 9.90
CA PHE A 39 -16.67 4.73 8.74
C PHE A 39 -16.98 4.03 7.42
N TYR A 40 -16.61 2.75 7.29
CA TYR A 40 -16.82 1.95 6.08
C TYR A 40 -18.11 1.11 6.11
N ILE A 41 -18.95 1.21 7.14
CA ILE A 41 -20.18 0.39 7.25
C ILE A 41 -21.17 0.65 6.09
N SER A 42 -21.26 1.88 5.62
CA SER A 42 -22.14 2.25 4.49
C SER A 42 -21.39 2.03 3.17
N PRO A 43 -21.89 1.15 2.28
CA PRO A 43 -21.24 0.86 1.02
C PRO A 43 -21.21 2.08 0.08
N ARG A 44 -20.13 2.23 -0.67
CA ARG A 44 -19.90 3.32 -1.62
C ARG A 44 -19.59 2.75 -3.01
N PHE A 45 -20.61 2.62 -3.83
CA PHE A 45 -20.49 2.12 -5.21
C PHE A 45 -20.08 3.24 -6.18
N VAL A 46 -18.96 3.89 -5.89
CA VAL A 46 -18.39 4.96 -6.72
C VAL A 46 -16.90 4.69 -6.94
N THR A 47 -16.39 5.11 -8.09
CA THR A 47 -14.94 5.15 -8.30
C THR A 47 -14.40 6.44 -7.67
N HIS A 48 -13.33 6.31 -6.90
CA HIS A 48 -12.74 7.45 -6.17
C HIS A 48 -11.72 8.23 -7.00
N VAL A 49 -11.51 7.81 -8.24
CA VAL A 49 -10.59 8.39 -9.22
C VAL A 49 -11.30 8.51 -10.57
N ASP A 50 -10.78 9.37 -11.44
CA ASP A 50 -11.36 9.60 -12.75
C ASP A 50 -11.04 8.47 -13.76
N LYS A 51 -11.70 8.54 -14.92
CA LYS A 51 -11.49 7.56 -15.99
C LYS A 51 -10.05 7.54 -16.50
N GLY A 52 -9.36 8.67 -16.54
CA GLY A 52 -7.96 8.75 -16.99
C GLY A 52 -7.03 7.97 -16.08
N PHE A 53 -7.23 8.03 -14.78
CA PHE A 53 -6.51 7.22 -13.80
C PHE A 53 -6.81 5.73 -13.99
N ILE A 54 -8.10 5.37 -14.12
CA ILE A 54 -8.54 3.98 -14.28
C ILE A 54 -7.94 3.37 -15.54
N ASP A 55 -7.98 4.07 -16.68
CA ASP A 55 -7.41 3.59 -17.94
C ASP A 55 -5.90 3.31 -17.81
N GLN A 56 -5.16 4.20 -17.12
CA GLN A 56 -3.72 4.01 -16.89
C GLN A 56 -3.45 2.83 -15.95
N LEU A 57 -4.26 2.67 -14.91
CA LEU A 57 -4.13 1.55 -13.97
C LEU A 57 -4.39 0.21 -14.66
N THR A 58 -5.49 0.12 -15.43
CA THR A 58 -5.84 -1.09 -16.18
C THR A 58 -4.76 -1.45 -17.19
N ASN A 59 -4.21 -0.45 -17.92
CA ASN A 59 -3.09 -0.68 -18.84
C ASN A 59 -1.82 -1.17 -18.10
N LEU A 60 -1.50 -0.57 -16.95
CA LEU A 60 -0.38 -1.02 -16.12
C LEU A 60 -0.56 -2.48 -15.68
N TYR A 61 -1.76 -2.85 -15.25
CA TYR A 61 -2.07 -4.23 -14.89
C TYR A 61 -1.96 -5.18 -16.07
N GLN A 62 -2.43 -4.77 -17.26
CA GLN A 62 -2.29 -5.54 -18.51
C GLN A 62 -0.82 -5.79 -18.89
N GLU A 63 0.05 -4.81 -18.64
CA GLU A 63 1.48 -4.92 -18.96
C GLU A 63 2.26 -5.76 -17.95
N ARG A 64 1.84 -5.78 -16.68
CA ARG A 64 2.64 -6.31 -15.58
C ARG A 64 2.14 -7.64 -15.02
N LEU A 65 0.83 -7.88 -15.04
CA LEU A 65 0.26 -9.11 -14.50
C LEU A 65 0.30 -10.22 -15.55
N GLN A 66 0.43 -11.45 -15.05
CA GLN A 66 0.45 -12.62 -15.92
C GLN A 66 -0.88 -13.38 -15.82
N PRO A 67 -1.38 -13.95 -16.92
CA PRO A 67 -2.56 -14.80 -16.89
C PRO A 67 -2.30 -16.07 -16.06
N LYS A 68 -3.36 -16.67 -15.53
CA LYS A 68 -3.31 -17.90 -14.73
C LYS A 68 -2.40 -17.79 -13.50
N THR A 69 -2.45 -16.65 -12.84
CA THR A 69 -1.76 -16.38 -11.57
C THR A 69 -2.79 -16.11 -10.47
N ARG A 70 -2.31 -16.10 -9.22
CA ARG A 70 -3.11 -15.78 -8.05
C ARG A 70 -2.82 -14.34 -7.62
N VAL A 71 -3.86 -13.53 -7.55
CA VAL A 71 -3.77 -12.10 -7.24
C VAL A 71 -4.51 -11.80 -5.93
N LEU A 72 -3.90 -10.99 -5.07
CA LEU A 72 -4.57 -10.38 -3.93
C LEU A 72 -4.86 -8.91 -4.23
N ASP A 73 -6.13 -8.53 -4.27
CA ASP A 73 -6.58 -7.13 -4.30
C ASP A 73 -6.79 -6.67 -2.85
N LEU A 74 -5.73 -6.10 -2.26
CA LEU A 74 -5.67 -5.72 -0.86
C LEU A 74 -6.22 -4.30 -0.64
N MET A 75 -7.10 -4.13 0.33
CA MET A 75 -7.84 -2.89 0.59
C MET A 75 -8.74 -2.49 -0.59
N SER A 76 -9.35 -3.47 -1.19
CA SER A 76 -10.27 -3.41 -2.33
C SER A 76 -11.67 -2.90 -1.95
N SER A 77 -12.50 -2.74 -2.94
CA SER A 77 -13.90 -2.35 -2.84
C SER A 77 -14.72 -3.13 -3.89
N TRP A 78 -15.77 -2.50 -4.44
CA TRP A 78 -16.70 -3.10 -5.41
C TRP A 78 -16.10 -3.25 -6.83
N VAL A 79 -14.88 -2.78 -7.07
CA VAL A 79 -14.19 -2.85 -8.37
C VAL A 79 -12.68 -2.95 -8.18
N SER A 80 -12.02 -3.84 -8.93
CA SER A 80 -10.57 -4.08 -8.88
C SER A 80 -9.79 -3.40 -10.01
N HIS A 81 -10.46 -2.87 -11.04
CA HIS A 81 -9.87 -2.30 -12.25
C HIS A 81 -8.92 -3.26 -13.00
N LEU A 82 -9.04 -4.56 -12.75
CA LEU A 82 -8.29 -5.59 -13.48
C LEU A 82 -8.76 -5.67 -14.94
N PRO A 83 -7.86 -5.90 -15.91
CA PRO A 83 -8.22 -6.04 -17.32
C PRO A 83 -9.23 -7.15 -17.54
N ASP A 84 -10.27 -6.89 -18.37
CA ASP A 84 -11.36 -7.84 -18.59
C ASP A 84 -10.91 -9.08 -19.38
N ASP A 85 -9.91 -8.95 -20.23
CA ASP A 85 -9.34 -9.99 -21.08
C ASP A 85 -8.23 -10.80 -20.40
N LEU A 86 -7.88 -10.48 -19.16
CA LEU A 86 -6.85 -11.18 -18.39
C LEU A 86 -7.51 -12.13 -17.37
N GLU A 87 -7.40 -13.43 -17.62
CA GLU A 87 -7.92 -14.47 -16.72
C GLU A 87 -6.89 -14.84 -15.67
N PHE A 88 -7.33 -14.90 -14.42
CA PHE A 88 -6.52 -15.31 -13.26
C PHE A 88 -6.98 -16.66 -12.74
N ASP A 89 -6.09 -17.44 -12.12
CA ASP A 89 -6.46 -18.69 -11.45
C ASP A 89 -7.25 -18.41 -10.17
N HIS A 90 -6.99 -17.27 -9.52
CA HIS A 90 -7.71 -16.81 -8.34
C HIS A 90 -7.46 -15.34 -8.07
N VAL A 91 -8.53 -14.62 -7.77
CA VAL A 91 -8.47 -13.24 -7.26
C VAL A 91 -9.07 -13.20 -5.87
N GLU A 92 -8.24 -13.04 -4.87
CA GLU A 92 -8.65 -12.84 -3.48
C GLU A 92 -8.87 -11.36 -3.22
N GLY A 93 -9.99 -11.00 -2.59
CA GLY A 93 -10.30 -9.64 -2.19
C GLY A 93 -10.15 -9.43 -0.70
N HIS A 94 -9.66 -8.27 -0.31
CA HIS A 94 -9.72 -7.81 1.08
C HIS A 94 -10.21 -6.38 1.14
N GLY A 95 -11.09 -6.06 2.08
CA GLY A 95 -11.59 -4.69 2.28
C GLY A 95 -12.30 -4.53 3.62
N MET A 96 -12.96 -3.39 3.78
CA MET A 96 -13.66 -3.04 5.02
C MET A 96 -15.18 -3.16 4.91
N ASN A 97 -15.74 -3.32 3.69
CA ASN A 97 -17.18 -3.41 3.48
C ASN A 97 -17.54 -4.68 2.70
N GLN A 98 -18.30 -5.56 3.34
CA GLN A 98 -18.71 -6.84 2.77
C GLN A 98 -19.60 -6.68 1.54
N GLU A 99 -20.51 -5.69 1.52
CA GLU A 99 -21.42 -5.47 0.39
C GLU A 99 -20.70 -4.98 -0.85
N GLU A 100 -19.67 -4.13 -0.67
CA GLU A 100 -18.82 -3.68 -1.75
C GLU A 100 -18.04 -4.85 -2.36
N LEU A 101 -17.36 -5.65 -1.52
CA LEU A 101 -16.60 -6.81 -1.97
C LEU A 101 -17.48 -7.84 -2.67
N ALA A 102 -18.67 -8.13 -2.15
CA ALA A 102 -19.61 -9.06 -2.75
C ALA A 102 -20.11 -8.62 -4.14
N LYS A 103 -20.02 -7.33 -4.46
CA LYS A 103 -20.40 -6.78 -5.78
C LYS A 103 -19.23 -6.66 -6.75
N ASN A 104 -18.01 -6.94 -6.32
CA ASN A 104 -16.85 -6.90 -7.20
C ASN A 104 -16.83 -8.15 -8.09
N PRO A 105 -17.05 -8.02 -9.41
CA PRO A 105 -17.19 -9.16 -10.31
C PRO A 105 -15.87 -9.88 -10.59
N ARG A 106 -14.74 -9.31 -10.13
CA ARG A 106 -13.41 -9.88 -10.37
C ARG A 106 -12.91 -10.76 -9.22
N LEU A 107 -13.60 -10.74 -8.06
CA LEU A 107 -13.19 -11.50 -6.89
C LEU A 107 -13.81 -12.92 -6.91
N ASP A 108 -12.99 -13.94 -6.73
CA ASP A 108 -13.43 -15.32 -6.50
C ASP A 108 -13.78 -15.56 -5.05
N HIS A 109 -13.04 -14.92 -4.14
CA HIS A 109 -13.27 -14.96 -2.70
C HIS A 109 -12.85 -13.62 -2.08
N TYR A 110 -13.35 -13.33 -0.87
CA TYR A 110 -12.94 -12.14 -0.13
C TYR A 110 -13.07 -12.33 1.38
N PHE A 111 -12.35 -11.50 2.14
CA PHE A 111 -12.49 -11.38 3.58
C PHE A 111 -12.52 -9.91 4.02
N VAL A 112 -13.15 -9.66 5.18
CA VAL A 112 -13.27 -8.33 5.77
C VAL A 112 -12.39 -8.26 7.02
N GLN A 113 -11.49 -7.29 7.07
CA GLN A 113 -10.56 -7.11 8.18
C GLN A 113 -10.10 -5.67 8.29
N ASN A 114 -9.94 -5.15 9.52
CA ASN A 114 -9.27 -3.88 9.76
C ASN A 114 -7.76 -4.11 9.94
N LEU A 115 -6.98 -3.74 8.94
CA LEU A 115 -5.53 -3.94 8.96
C LEU A 115 -4.80 -3.07 9.99
N ASN A 116 -5.40 -1.99 10.46
CA ASN A 116 -4.84 -1.16 11.53
C ASN A 116 -5.04 -1.77 12.92
N GLU A 117 -6.00 -2.69 13.09
CA GLU A 117 -6.26 -3.43 14.32
C GLU A 117 -5.61 -4.80 14.31
N ASN A 118 -5.69 -5.48 13.18
CA ASN A 118 -5.08 -6.81 12.98
C ASN A 118 -4.34 -6.83 11.63
N PRO A 119 -3.02 -6.65 11.63
CA PRO A 119 -2.25 -6.66 10.38
C PRO A 119 -2.02 -8.07 9.81
N LYS A 120 -2.21 -9.14 10.61
CA LYS A 120 -1.93 -10.50 10.16
C LYS A 120 -3.01 -10.99 9.20
N LEU A 121 -2.62 -11.27 7.96
CA LEU A 121 -3.52 -11.75 6.92
C LEU A 121 -3.84 -13.24 7.10
N PRO A 122 -5.13 -13.67 6.97
CA PRO A 122 -5.54 -15.07 7.07
C PRO A 122 -5.19 -15.87 5.79
N LEU A 123 -4.03 -15.63 5.23
CA LEU A 123 -3.53 -16.17 3.97
C LEU A 123 -2.26 -16.98 4.18
N LYS A 124 -2.02 -17.95 3.29
CA LYS A 124 -0.84 -18.85 3.37
C LYS A 124 0.43 -18.13 2.91
N ASP A 125 1.57 -18.63 3.39
CA ASP A 125 2.87 -18.20 2.92
C ASP A 125 3.06 -18.59 1.45
N HIS A 126 3.69 -17.70 0.67
CA HIS A 126 4.06 -17.96 -0.73
C HIS A 126 2.90 -18.43 -1.63
N ASP A 127 1.71 -17.85 -1.46
CA ASP A 127 0.51 -18.27 -2.19
C ASP A 127 0.16 -17.37 -3.38
N PHE A 128 0.57 -16.10 -3.36
CA PHE A 128 0.21 -15.12 -4.37
C PHE A 128 1.36 -14.76 -5.30
N ASP A 129 1.03 -14.53 -6.57
CA ASP A 129 1.95 -14.06 -7.60
C ASP A 129 1.97 -12.52 -7.66
N ALA A 130 0.86 -11.88 -7.27
CA ALA A 130 0.78 -10.42 -7.21
C ALA A 130 -0.10 -9.95 -6.04
N VAL A 131 0.28 -8.79 -5.47
CA VAL A 131 -0.54 -8.03 -4.51
C VAL A 131 -0.75 -6.62 -5.04
N LEU A 132 -2.00 -6.18 -5.06
CA LEU A 132 -2.41 -4.87 -5.54
C LEU A 132 -2.97 -4.05 -4.37
N ILE A 133 -2.61 -2.77 -4.30
CA ILE A 133 -3.21 -1.78 -3.39
C ILE A 133 -3.56 -0.55 -4.23
N THR A 134 -4.85 -0.28 -4.41
CA THR A 134 -5.33 0.80 -5.26
C THR A 134 -5.98 1.90 -4.43
N VAL A 135 -5.43 3.11 -4.48
CA VAL A 135 -5.94 4.35 -3.85
C VAL A 135 -6.31 4.18 -2.36
N SER A 136 -5.58 3.33 -1.63
CA SER A 136 -5.92 2.99 -0.24
C SER A 136 -4.72 2.92 0.72
N VAL A 137 -3.49 2.87 0.23
CA VAL A 137 -2.26 2.79 1.03
C VAL A 137 -2.11 3.92 2.07
N GLN A 138 -2.70 5.08 1.82
CA GLN A 138 -2.72 6.26 2.68
C GLN A 138 -3.43 6.08 4.02
N TYR A 139 -4.16 4.98 4.20
CA TYR A 139 -4.91 4.70 5.43
C TYR A 139 -4.21 3.74 6.38
N LEU A 140 -3.06 3.18 5.97
CA LEU A 140 -2.26 2.27 6.79
C LEU A 140 -1.49 3.04 7.88
N GLN A 141 -1.79 2.74 9.15
CA GLN A 141 -1.08 3.31 10.30
C GLN A 141 0.19 2.53 10.62
N TYR A 142 0.22 1.24 10.30
CA TYR A 142 1.33 0.32 10.57
C TYR A 142 1.79 -0.37 9.27
N PRO A 143 2.27 0.41 8.27
CA PRO A 143 2.64 -0.14 6.97
C PRO A 143 3.74 -1.19 7.06
N GLU A 144 4.69 -1.08 7.99
CA GLU A 144 5.75 -2.07 8.21
C GLU A 144 5.21 -3.47 8.49
N ALA A 145 4.16 -3.58 9.29
CA ALA A 145 3.53 -4.85 9.60
C ALA A 145 2.80 -5.43 8.37
N ILE A 146 2.14 -4.57 7.59
CA ILE A 146 1.44 -5.00 6.37
C ILE A 146 2.42 -5.41 5.28
N PHE A 147 3.53 -4.69 5.10
CA PHE A 147 4.54 -5.05 4.11
C PHE A 147 5.30 -6.32 4.49
N SER A 148 5.48 -6.60 5.78
CA SER A 148 5.97 -7.89 6.27
C SER A 148 5.01 -9.04 5.92
N GLU A 149 3.69 -8.84 6.07
CA GLU A 149 2.69 -9.83 5.67
C GLU A 149 2.63 -10.01 4.15
N ILE A 150 2.71 -8.92 3.38
CA ILE A 150 2.80 -8.98 1.91
C ILE A 150 4.03 -9.79 1.48
N ASP A 151 5.19 -9.55 2.11
CA ASP A 151 6.39 -10.35 1.84
C ASP A 151 6.16 -11.83 2.17
N ARG A 152 5.54 -12.14 3.31
CA ARG A 152 5.25 -13.53 3.71
C ARG A 152 4.38 -14.26 2.69
N ILE A 153 3.28 -13.63 2.22
CA ILE A 153 2.29 -14.29 1.37
C ILE A 153 2.69 -14.35 -0.12
N LEU A 154 3.59 -13.47 -0.57
CA LEU A 154 4.08 -13.49 -1.94
C LEU A 154 5.01 -14.68 -2.19
N LYS A 155 4.89 -15.28 -3.37
CA LYS A 155 5.87 -16.21 -3.92
C LYS A 155 7.19 -15.47 -4.22
N PRO A 156 8.34 -16.14 -4.16
CA PRO A 156 9.58 -15.59 -4.72
C PRO A 156 9.37 -15.14 -6.16
N GLY A 157 9.79 -13.93 -6.51
CA GLY A 157 9.53 -13.30 -7.80
C GLY A 157 8.14 -12.68 -7.96
N GLY A 158 7.25 -12.82 -6.97
CA GLY A 158 5.93 -12.18 -6.96
C GLY A 158 6.02 -10.65 -6.86
N MET A 159 5.02 -9.95 -7.39
CA MET A 159 5.02 -8.51 -7.57
C MET A 159 4.05 -7.80 -6.62
N VAL A 160 4.40 -6.59 -6.19
CA VAL A 160 3.47 -5.67 -5.51
C VAL A 160 3.31 -4.41 -6.35
N ILE A 161 2.07 -4.02 -6.62
CA ILE A 161 1.74 -2.76 -7.29
C ILE A 161 0.89 -1.90 -6.35
N ILE A 162 1.42 -0.74 -5.98
CA ILE A 162 0.70 0.24 -5.16
C ILE A 162 0.44 1.47 -6.01
N SER A 163 -0.83 1.72 -6.34
CA SER A 163 -1.25 2.86 -7.14
C SER A 163 -2.04 3.87 -6.31
N PHE A 164 -1.83 5.15 -6.57
CA PHE A 164 -2.51 6.24 -5.88
C PHE A 164 -2.54 7.52 -6.71
N SER A 165 -3.44 8.42 -6.29
CA SER A 165 -3.55 9.79 -6.79
C SER A 165 -3.44 10.78 -5.62
N ASN A 166 -3.81 12.03 -5.87
CA ASN A 166 -3.99 13.02 -4.80
C ASN A 166 -5.35 12.90 -4.08
N ARG A 167 -6.21 11.95 -4.45
CA ARG A 167 -7.51 11.69 -3.82
C ARG A 167 -7.34 10.93 -2.52
N MET A 168 -8.10 11.33 -1.50
CA MET A 168 -8.14 10.65 -0.22
C MET A 168 -9.39 11.04 0.59
N PHE A 169 -9.80 10.19 1.50
CA PHE A 169 -10.64 10.59 2.63
C PHE A 169 -9.75 11.32 3.63
N TYR A 170 -9.73 12.64 3.56
CA TYR A 170 -8.78 13.49 4.27
C TYR A 170 -8.72 13.19 5.79
N GLN A 171 -9.88 12.92 6.40
CA GLN A 171 -9.96 12.64 7.84
C GLN A 171 -9.39 11.27 8.23
N LYS A 172 -9.39 10.30 7.31
CA LYS A 172 -8.93 8.92 7.54
C LYS A 172 -7.50 8.66 7.06
N ALA A 173 -6.92 9.53 6.24
CA ALA A 173 -5.52 9.42 5.84
C ALA A 173 -4.60 9.76 7.01
N ILE A 174 -3.47 9.07 7.10
CA ILE A 174 -2.44 9.35 8.11
C ILE A 174 -1.77 10.71 7.87
N SER A 175 -1.26 11.35 8.95
CA SER A 175 -0.64 12.68 8.90
C SER A 175 0.51 12.75 7.89
N ALA A 176 1.40 11.73 7.86
CA ALA A 176 2.48 11.65 6.89
C ALA A 176 2.01 11.76 5.43
N TRP A 177 0.81 11.27 5.12
CA TRP A 177 0.22 11.37 3.79
C TRP A 177 -0.45 12.70 3.52
N ARG A 178 -1.27 13.17 4.48
CA ARG A 178 -2.00 14.46 4.35
C ARG A 178 -1.07 15.63 4.14
N GLU A 179 0.02 15.67 4.90
CA GLU A 179 0.99 16.77 4.91
C GLU A 179 2.04 16.64 3.81
N GLY A 180 2.12 15.47 3.17
CA GLY A 180 3.09 15.19 2.11
C GLY A 180 2.69 15.76 0.76
N THR A 181 3.68 16.24 0.01
CA THR A 181 3.57 16.45 -1.44
C THR A 181 3.56 15.10 -2.16
N ASP A 182 3.21 15.08 -3.45
CA ASP A 182 3.21 13.83 -4.23
C ASP A 182 4.61 13.15 -4.25
N ALA A 183 5.68 13.93 -4.32
CA ALA A 183 7.05 13.40 -4.22
C ALA A 183 7.32 12.75 -2.84
N VAL A 184 6.82 13.35 -1.76
CA VAL A 184 6.92 12.78 -0.40
C VAL A 184 6.11 11.50 -0.29
N ARG A 185 4.89 11.45 -0.84
CA ARG A 185 4.04 10.25 -0.85
C ARG A 185 4.68 9.09 -1.62
N ILE A 186 5.27 9.38 -2.78
CA ILE A 186 6.05 8.38 -3.55
C ILE A 186 7.21 7.86 -2.70
N GLN A 187 7.98 8.74 -2.07
CA GLN A 187 9.10 8.32 -1.23
C GLN A 187 8.63 7.54 -0.01
N LEU A 188 7.50 7.91 0.58
CA LEU A 188 6.89 7.20 1.70
C LEU A 188 6.56 5.74 1.33
N VAL A 189 5.90 5.52 0.19
CA VAL A 189 5.59 4.16 -0.29
C VAL A 189 6.87 3.37 -0.62
N LYS A 190 7.89 4.01 -1.20
CA LYS A 190 9.20 3.37 -1.38
C LYS A 190 9.82 2.92 -0.06
N ASN A 191 9.71 3.74 0.97
CA ASN A 191 10.23 3.41 2.30
C ASN A 191 9.45 2.23 2.93
N TYR A 192 8.15 2.07 2.63
CA TYR A 192 7.38 0.90 3.06
C TYR A 192 7.98 -0.40 2.51
N PHE A 193 8.32 -0.45 1.24
CA PHE A 193 9.03 -1.61 0.67
C PHE A 193 10.40 -1.83 1.32
N MET A 194 11.14 -0.75 1.58
CA MET A 194 12.47 -0.82 2.18
C MET A 194 12.46 -1.17 3.67
N SER A 195 11.29 -1.17 4.32
CA SER A 195 11.16 -1.59 5.73
C SER A 195 11.30 -3.10 5.91
N THR A 196 11.25 -3.86 4.83
CA THR A 196 11.56 -5.30 4.80
C THR A 196 12.74 -5.55 3.86
N SER A 197 13.52 -6.59 4.11
CA SER A 197 14.62 -6.98 3.21
C SER A 197 14.17 -7.86 2.04
N GLY A 198 12.86 -8.15 1.96
CA GLY A 198 12.29 -9.11 1.00
C GLY A 198 12.08 -8.55 -0.41
N PHE A 199 12.22 -7.23 -0.63
CA PHE A 199 11.85 -6.59 -1.89
C PHE A 199 13.04 -6.01 -2.65
N THR A 200 12.92 -5.99 -3.98
CA THR A 200 13.83 -5.26 -4.86
C THR A 200 13.70 -3.75 -4.65
N LYS A 201 14.63 -2.97 -5.21
CA LYS A 201 14.49 -1.51 -5.24
C LYS A 201 13.22 -1.12 -6.00
N PRO A 202 12.29 -0.36 -5.39
CA PRO A 202 11.02 -0.01 -6.03
C PRO A 202 11.18 0.83 -7.29
N GLU A 203 10.48 0.43 -8.35
CA GLU A 203 10.23 1.22 -9.57
C GLU A 203 9.10 2.22 -9.32
N VAL A 204 9.14 3.37 -9.99
CA VAL A 204 8.07 4.38 -9.97
C VAL A 204 7.56 4.61 -11.38
N VAL A 205 6.27 4.40 -11.59
CA VAL A 205 5.56 4.77 -12.81
C VAL A 205 4.68 5.96 -12.48
N MET A 206 4.75 7.02 -13.28
CA MET A 206 3.91 8.20 -13.07
C MET A 206 3.47 8.80 -14.40
N ASN A 207 2.24 9.29 -14.42
CA ASN A 207 1.74 10.15 -15.47
C ASN A 207 1.02 11.33 -14.83
N VAL A 208 1.66 12.48 -14.90
CA VAL A 208 1.11 13.74 -14.43
C VAL A 208 0.77 14.56 -15.66
N SER A 209 -0.52 14.68 -15.97
CA SER A 209 -0.95 15.60 -17.01
C SER A 209 -0.61 17.02 -16.59
N SER A 210 0.43 17.60 -17.17
CA SER A 210 0.78 19.00 -16.97
C SER A 210 -0.24 19.87 -17.70
N PHE A 211 -1.42 20.06 -17.07
CA PHE A 211 -2.29 21.15 -17.49
C PHE A 211 -1.57 22.46 -17.23
N PRO A 212 -1.48 23.37 -18.22
CA PRO A 212 -0.95 24.70 -18.00
C PRO A 212 -1.68 25.36 -16.83
N SER A 213 -0.94 25.98 -15.92
CA SER A 213 -1.48 26.57 -14.69
C SER A 213 -2.60 27.57 -14.93
N PHE A 214 -2.65 28.23 -16.11
CA PHE A 214 -3.75 29.14 -16.47
C PHE A 214 -5.07 28.44 -16.70
N LEU A 215 -5.10 27.18 -17.19
CA LEU A 215 -6.32 26.38 -17.37
C LEU A 215 -6.89 25.90 -16.03
N GLN A 216 -6.02 25.63 -15.06
CA GLN A 216 -6.44 25.37 -13.68
C GLN A 216 -7.10 26.61 -13.04
N MET A 217 -6.56 27.80 -13.32
CA MET A 217 -7.17 29.09 -12.90
C MET A 217 -8.56 29.34 -13.52
N LEU A 218 -8.84 28.78 -14.70
CA LEU A 218 -10.16 28.87 -15.36
C LEU A 218 -11.18 27.82 -14.86
N GLY A 219 -10.85 27.09 -13.78
CA GLY A 219 -11.72 26.07 -13.19
C GLY A 219 -11.79 24.77 -14.02
N MET A 220 -10.93 24.59 -15.00
CA MET A 220 -10.78 23.31 -15.68
C MET A 220 -10.08 22.35 -14.71
N ILE A 221 -10.81 21.36 -14.20
CA ILE A 221 -10.30 20.33 -13.31
C ILE A 221 -9.34 19.47 -14.14
N GLY A 222 -8.06 19.44 -13.77
CA GLY A 222 -7.09 18.52 -14.37
C GLY A 222 -7.47 17.06 -14.08
N ALA A 223 -7.03 16.16 -14.94
CA ALA A 223 -7.15 14.72 -14.67
C ALA A 223 -6.44 14.36 -13.36
N ASP A 224 -6.94 13.33 -12.68
CA ASP A 224 -6.29 12.80 -11.46
C ASP A 224 -4.87 12.35 -11.81
N PRO A 225 -3.83 12.78 -11.08
CA PRO A 225 -2.48 12.32 -11.32
C PRO A 225 -2.38 10.83 -11.02
N PHE A 226 -1.62 10.11 -11.85
CA PHE A 226 -1.38 8.68 -11.69
C PHE A 226 0.03 8.45 -11.15
N TYR A 227 0.12 7.74 -10.05
CA TYR A 227 1.38 7.25 -9.46
C TYR A 227 1.24 5.78 -9.16
N ALA A 228 2.27 5.00 -9.52
CA ALA A 228 2.40 3.62 -9.07
C ALA A 228 3.84 3.36 -8.59
N VAL A 229 3.96 2.68 -7.47
CA VAL A 229 5.23 2.19 -6.91
C VAL A 229 5.18 0.67 -6.94
N ILE A 230 6.15 0.07 -7.61
CA ILE A 230 6.17 -1.36 -7.93
C ILE A 230 7.44 -1.98 -7.39
N SER A 231 7.33 -3.13 -6.76
CA SER A 231 8.50 -3.91 -6.37
C SER A 231 8.22 -5.41 -6.50
N THR A 232 9.28 -6.19 -6.59
CA THR A 232 9.23 -7.64 -6.73
C THR A 232 9.89 -8.28 -5.50
N LYS A 233 9.28 -9.35 -4.99
CA LYS A 233 9.89 -10.15 -3.95
C LYS A 233 11.17 -10.80 -4.46
N LEU A 234 12.24 -10.69 -3.68
CA LEU A 234 13.53 -11.32 -4.00
C LEU A 234 13.37 -12.84 -4.08
N SER A 235 14.03 -13.44 -5.05
CA SER A 235 14.21 -14.89 -5.12
C SER A 235 15.31 -15.26 -4.12
N SER A 236 14.94 -15.89 -3.02
CA SER A 236 15.90 -16.43 -2.03
C SER A 236 16.66 -17.61 -2.58
#